data_dd7add57aa4151c35c21b00abecca4db
#
_entry.id   dd7add57aa4151c35c21b00abecca4db
#
_cell.length_a   1.000
_cell.length_b   1.000
_cell.length_c   1.000
_cell.angle_alpha   90.00
_cell.angle_beta   90.00
_cell.angle_gamma   90.00
#
_symmetry.space_group_name_H-M   'P 1'
#
loop_
_entity.id
_entity.type
_entity.pdbx_description
1 polymer ?
#
loop_
_entity_poly.entity_id
_entity_poly.type
_entity_poly.pdbx_seq_one_letter_code
_entity_poly.pdbx_strand_id
1 'polypeptide(L)'
;MTIAAKRQIAFRTPLCERLGIDVPIFSFAHSLEVTAAVSRAGGYGVYGATHDLPERIIENARLLREMCEGRPFGLDILLPTVTVDRDDHAAAVAEIPQEHMRFIEHLREKYQVPPSTKGHLFVNHVRSQELFAAQADAVIRSGANLFAMAVGTPADVVARARAAGQVTLSLIGSPRHATRTLASGVDLLVAQGYDAGAHTGTVGTLSLVPQVVDQAGSVPVIAAGGIATGRQIAAALALGAQGVWTGTIWLATQEHAVDKLITDHLIAAGSEDTVISRSWSGKTLRMLRTAWSDEWSAPGAPPALKMPYQQVLVGEIMAAVREHRVAPLLWEAAGQSVAYVREISSVEQTMRRLIEETEEALGRLSGLKKYK
;
A
#
# COMPACT_ATOMS: atom_id res chain seq x y z
N MET A 1 -13.12 37.90 -9.06
CA MET A 1 -13.28 36.62 -8.38
C MET A 1 -12.35 36.61 -7.17
N THR A 2 -12.93 36.65 -5.99
CA THR A 2 -12.24 36.81 -4.71
C THR A 2 -11.44 35.53 -4.42
N ILE A 3 -10.13 35.67 -4.25
CA ILE A 3 -9.23 34.61 -3.78
C ILE A 3 -9.74 34.20 -2.39
N ALA A 4 -10.38 33.02 -2.31
CA ALA A 4 -10.73 32.46 -1.01
C ALA A 4 -9.44 32.37 -0.19
N ALA A 5 -9.39 33.07 0.94
CA ALA A 5 -8.28 33.02 1.87
C ALA A 5 -7.97 31.54 2.16
N LYS A 6 -6.75 31.10 1.86
CA LYS A 6 -6.31 29.74 2.20
C LYS A 6 -6.54 29.56 3.70
N ARG A 7 -7.50 28.74 4.07
CA ARG A 7 -7.74 28.38 5.48
C ARG A 7 -6.41 27.90 6.05
N GLN A 8 -5.95 28.53 7.13
CA GLN A 8 -4.72 28.13 7.80
C GLN A 8 -4.98 26.78 8.46
N ILE A 9 -4.35 25.72 7.96
CA ILE A 9 -4.49 24.36 8.48
C ILE A 9 -3.85 24.32 9.86
N ALA A 10 -4.61 23.86 10.88
CA ALA A 10 -4.22 23.93 12.29
C ALA A 10 -3.19 22.85 12.69
N PHE A 11 -2.91 21.88 11.83
CA PHE A 11 -1.90 20.86 12.13
C PHE A 11 -0.90 20.71 10.98
N ARG A 12 0.34 20.97 11.29
CA ARG A 12 1.49 20.73 10.41
C ARG A 12 2.60 20.12 11.27
N THR A 13 3.39 19.28 10.67
CA THR A 13 4.59 18.72 11.30
C THR A 13 5.83 19.23 10.56
N PRO A 14 7.04 19.15 11.15
CA PRO A 14 8.27 19.49 10.43
C PRO A 14 8.44 18.72 9.12
N LEU A 15 7.85 17.54 9.02
CA LEU A 15 7.85 16.74 7.80
C LEU A 15 7.12 17.43 6.64
N CYS A 16 6.09 18.21 6.91
CA CYS A 16 5.37 18.97 5.87
C CYS A 16 6.27 20.00 5.18
N GLU A 17 7.10 20.70 5.93
CA GLU A 17 8.05 21.69 5.38
C GLU A 17 9.14 20.98 4.57
N ARG A 18 9.69 19.89 5.11
CA ARG A 18 10.72 19.10 4.43
C ARG A 18 10.26 18.55 3.08
N LEU A 19 8.99 18.18 2.96
CA LEU A 19 8.44 17.53 1.76
C LEU A 19 7.64 18.46 0.85
N GLY A 20 7.43 19.71 1.23
CA GLY A 20 6.66 20.68 0.45
C GLY A 20 5.16 20.38 0.36
N ILE A 21 4.57 19.81 1.44
CA ILE A 21 3.15 19.47 1.54
C ILE A 21 2.43 20.34 2.57
N ASP A 22 1.11 20.39 2.49
CA ASP A 22 0.30 21.21 3.38
C ASP A 22 -0.13 20.44 4.64
N VAL A 23 -0.40 19.14 4.52
CA VAL A 23 -0.80 18.24 5.62
C VAL A 23 -0.01 16.93 5.57
N PRO A 24 0.31 16.32 6.74
CA PRO A 24 1.13 15.11 6.80
C PRO A 24 0.31 13.83 6.53
N ILE A 25 -0.48 13.83 5.46
CA ILE A 25 -1.32 12.71 5.03
C ILE A 25 -0.76 12.13 3.75
N PHE A 26 -0.27 10.91 3.82
CA PHE A 26 0.23 10.15 2.67
C PHE A 26 -0.86 9.17 2.20
N SER A 27 -1.06 9.08 0.90
CA SER A 27 -1.87 8.01 0.30
C SER A 27 -0.99 6.94 -0.32
N PHE A 28 -1.49 5.71 -0.29
CA PHE A 28 -1.01 4.64 -1.14
C PHE A 28 -2.15 4.14 -2.02
N ALA A 29 -1.96 4.15 -3.32
CA ALA A 29 -2.94 3.63 -4.28
C ALA A 29 -2.25 3.08 -5.54
N HIS A 30 -2.90 2.12 -6.20
CA HIS A 30 -2.55 1.66 -7.54
C HIS A 30 -3.31 2.46 -8.63
N SER A 31 -3.61 3.74 -8.38
CA SER A 31 -4.27 4.67 -9.28
C SER A 31 -3.47 5.95 -9.38
N LEU A 32 -3.19 6.38 -10.61
CA LEU A 32 -2.52 7.65 -10.89
C LEU A 32 -3.42 8.82 -10.47
N GLU A 33 -4.72 8.70 -10.73
CA GLU A 33 -5.72 9.72 -10.43
C GLU A 33 -5.83 9.98 -8.92
N VAL A 34 -5.90 8.93 -8.10
CA VAL A 34 -5.88 9.06 -6.63
C VAL A 34 -4.58 9.70 -6.16
N THR A 35 -3.44 9.20 -6.65
CA THR A 35 -2.11 9.73 -6.29
C THR A 35 -2.01 11.23 -6.57
N ALA A 36 -2.39 11.64 -7.77
CA ALA A 36 -2.35 13.03 -8.17
C ALA A 36 -3.36 13.89 -7.40
N ALA A 37 -4.58 13.39 -7.18
CA ALA A 37 -5.61 14.13 -6.45
C ALA A 37 -5.22 14.38 -4.98
N VAL A 38 -4.60 13.40 -4.29
CA VAL A 38 -4.08 13.59 -2.93
C VAL A 38 -2.95 14.62 -2.91
N SER A 39 -2.03 14.57 -3.87
CA SER A 39 -0.95 15.56 -3.98
C SER A 39 -1.51 16.99 -4.20
N ARG A 40 -2.48 17.15 -5.11
CA ARG A 40 -3.14 18.45 -5.33
C ARG A 40 -3.93 18.93 -4.11
N ALA A 41 -4.50 18.02 -3.34
CA ALA A 41 -5.22 18.34 -2.10
C ALA A 41 -4.29 18.71 -0.92
N GLY A 42 -2.97 18.78 -1.14
CA GLY A 42 -1.98 19.19 -0.15
C GLY A 42 -1.39 18.07 0.69
N GLY A 43 -1.76 16.81 0.46
CA GLY A 43 -1.11 15.63 1.02
C GLY A 43 0.07 15.16 0.19
N TYR A 44 0.48 13.91 0.37
CA TYR A 44 1.54 13.26 -0.40
C TYR A 44 1.01 12.00 -1.08
N GLY A 45 0.77 12.06 -2.38
CA GLY A 45 0.35 10.90 -3.16
C GLY A 45 1.52 9.94 -3.42
N VAL A 46 1.33 8.65 -3.17
CA VAL A 46 2.30 7.61 -3.50
C VAL A 46 1.63 6.53 -4.34
N TYR A 47 2.16 6.34 -5.54
CA TYR A 47 1.69 5.34 -6.48
C TYR A 47 2.38 4.00 -6.26
N GLY A 48 1.61 2.93 -6.10
CA GLY A 48 2.10 1.57 -5.98
C GLY A 48 2.47 0.98 -7.35
N ALA A 49 3.72 1.12 -7.75
CA ALA A 49 4.24 0.72 -9.06
C ALA A 49 4.70 -0.75 -9.12
N THR A 50 4.49 -1.49 -8.06
CA THR A 50 4.94 -2.89 -7.90
C THR A 50 4.44 -3.84 -9.02
N HIS A 51 3.32 -3.53 -9.66
CA HIS A 51 2.71 -4.33 -10.73
C HIS A 51 3.09 -3.85 -12.14
N ASP A 52 3.92 -2.82 -12.24
CA ASP A 52 4.33 -2.25 -13.52
C ASP A 52 5.70 -2.76 -13.96
N LEU A 53 5.86 -2.96 -15.25
CA LEU A 53 7.17 -3.16 -15.86
C LEU A 53 7.98 -1.85 -15.83
N PRO A 54 9.33 -1.90 -15.94
CA PRO A 54 10.19 -0.73 -15.83
C PRO A 54 9.79 0.45 -16.75
N GLU A 55 9.41 0.16 -17.98
CA GLU A 55 9.00 1.17 -18.98
C GLU A 55 7.70 1.84 -18.54
N ARG A 56 6.76 1.05 -17.98
CA ARG A 56 5.49 1.57 -17.48
C ARG A 56 5.66 2.44 -16.24
N ILE A 57 6.62 2.11 -15.38
CA ILE A 57 6.98 2.95 -14.21
C ILE A 57 7.41 4.36 -14.68
N ILE A 58 8.27 4.44 -15.69
CA ILE A 58 8.75 5.72 -16.24
C ILE A 58 7.59 6.51 -16.87
N GLU A 59 6.73 5.85 -17.64
CA GLU A 59 5.57 6.46 -18.27
C GLU A 59 4.59 7.00 -17.21
N ASN A 60 4.25 6.17 -16.21
CA ASN A 60 3.34 6.56 -15.14
C ASN A 60 3.90 7.73 -14.31
N ALA A 61 5.21 7.78 -14.06
CA ALA A 61 5.84 8.92 -13.39
C ALA A 61 5.76 10.20 -14.22
N ARG A 62 5.88 10.10 -15.55
CA ARG A 62 5.69 11.25 -16.46
C ARG A 62 4.26 11.78 -16.37
N LEU A 63 3.27 10.89 -16.44
CA LEU A 63 1.85 11.25 -16.30
C LEU A 63 1.56 11.87 -14.93
N LEU A 64 2.06 11.27 -13.85
CA LEU A 64 1.89 11.83 -12.50
C LEU A 64 2.47 13.23 -12.37
N ARG A 65 3.62 13.52 -12.98
CA ARG A 65 4.22 14.86 -12.94
C ARG A 65 3.30 15.91 -13.56
N GLU A 66 2.64 15.56 -14.66
CA GLU A 66 1.64 16.41 -15.31
C GLU A 66 0.38 16.56 -14.43
N MET A 67 -0.16 15.44 -13.95
CA MET A 67 -1.40 15.40 -13.17
C MET A 67 -1.29 16.03 -11.77
N CYS A 68 -0.11 16.02 -11.17
CA CYS A 68 0.13 16.62 -9.85
C CYS A 68 0.28 18.14 -9.88
N GLU A 69 0.37 18.78 -11.05
CA GLU A 69 0.40 20.23 -11.21
C GLU A 69 1.50 20.91 -10.35
N GLY A 70 2.70 20.33 -10.37
CA GLY A 70 3.85 20.82 -9.60
C GLY A 70 3.89 20.40 -8.13
N ARG A 71 2.92 19.66 -7.64
CA ARG A 71 2.96 19.05 -6.30
C ARG A 71 3.82 17.79 -6.30
N PRO A 72 4.49 17.48 -5.16
CA PRO A 72 5.33 16.29 -5.06
C PRO A 72 4.50 15.00 -5.07
N PHE A 73 5.10 13.92 -5.60
CA PHE A 73 4.56 12.56 -5.57
C PHE A 73 5.66 11.54 -5.34
N GLY A 74 5.26 10.33 -4.93
CA GLY A 74 6.15 9.19 -4.71
C GLY A 74 5.77 7.98 -5.53
N LEU A 75 6.74 7.08 -5.68
CA LEU A 75 6.54 5.74 -6.22
C LEU A 75 6.93 4.71 -5.17
N ASP A 76 6.16 3.63 -5.07
CA ASP A 76 6.41 2.51 -4.17
C ASP A 76 6.60 1.22 -4.95
N ILE A 77 7.63 0.46 -4.60
CA ILE A 77 7.83 -0.92 -5.09
C ILE A 77 8.26 -1.85 -3.97
N LEU A 78 8.06 -3.15 -4.20
CA LEU A 78 8.59 -4.20 -3.33
C LEU A 78 10.04 -4.52 -3.70
N LEU A 79 10.90 -4.68 -2.69
CA LEU A 79 12.30 -5.06 -2.87
C LEU A 79 12.68 -6.22 -1.91
N PRO A 80 12.11 -7.42 -2.10
CA PRO A 80 12.40 -8.55 -1.23
C PRO A 80 13.88 -8.97 -1.34
N THR A 81 14.49 -9.27 -0.20
CA THR A 81 15.89 -9.71 -0.13
C THR A 81 16.10 -11.18 -0.51
N VAL A 82 15.02 -11.96 -0.60
CA VAL A 82 15.04 -13.39 -0.95
C VAL A 82 13.97 -13.67 -1.97
N THR A 83 14.39 -14.04 -3.16
CA THR A 83 13.56 -14.52 -4.28
C THR A 83 14.46 -15.26 -5.28
N VAL A 84 13.95 -15.66 -6.43
CA VAL A 84 14.74 -16.24 -7.53
C VAL A 84 15.55 -15.17 -8.26
N ASP A 85 16.65 -15.55 -8.87
CA ASP A 85 17.58 -14.60 -9.50
C ASP A 85 17.02 -14.05 -10.81
N ARG A 86 16.43 -14.91 -11.66
CA ARG A 86 16.02 -14.58 -13.04
C ARG A 86 14.51 -14.61 -13.22
N ASP A 87 14.04 -13.83 -14.17
CA ASP A 87 12.66 -13.84 -14.65
C ASP A 87 12.46 -15.00 -15.65
N ASP A 88 12.39 -16.24 -15.14
CA ASP A 88 12.11 -17.44 -15.93
C ASP A 88 10.80 -18.09 -15.44
N HIS A 89 9.70 -17.67 -16.06
CA HIS A 89 8.37 -18.13 -15.70
C HIS A 89 8.19 -19.64 -15.95
N ALA A 90 8.72 -20.17 -17.05
CA ALA A 90 8.57 -21.59 -17.38
C ALA A 90 9.29 -22.49 -16.37
N ALA A 91 10.50 -22.10 -15.96
CA ALA A 91 11.22 -22.82 -14.90
C ALA A 91 10.47 -22.76 -13.58
N ALA A 92 9.93 -21.59 -13.19
CA ALA A 92 9.17 -21.45 -11.97
C ALA A 92 7.88 -22.28 -11.96
N VAL A 93 7.16 -22.36 -13.07
CA VAL A 93 5.98 -23.24 -13.23
C VAL A 93 6.36 -24.71 -13.07
N ALA A 94 7.48 -25.15 -13.61
CA ALA A 94 7.93 -26.53 -13.51
C ALA A 94 8.25 -26.98 -12.07
N GLU A 95 8.55 -26.04 -11.18
CA GLU A 95 8.80 -26.32 -9.75
C GLU A 95 7.53 -26.37 -8.89
N ILE A 96 6.36 -26.00 -9.43
CA ILE A 96 5.10 -26.00 -8.68
C ILE A 96 4.62 -27.44 -8.46
N PRO A 97 4.34 -27.85 -7.20
CA PRO A 97 3.85 -29.19 -6.93
C PRO A 97 2.50 -29.47 -7.59
N GLN A 98 2.32 -30.71 -8.08
CA GLN A 98 1.11 -31.13 -8.78
C GLN A 98 -0.18 -30.99 -7.95
N GLU A 99 -0.09 -31.11 -6.63
CA GLU A 99 -1.25 -30.92 -5.74
C GLU A 99 -1.78 -29.48 -5.80
N HIS A 100 -0.88 -28.48 -5.89
CA HIS A 100 -1.23 -27.08 -6.01
C HIS A 100 -1.85 -26.78 -7.38
N MET A 101 -1.32 -27.35 -8.45
CA MET A 101 -1.90 -27.22 -9.80
C MET A 101 -3.32 -27.81 -9.84
N ARG A 102 -3.52 -29.01 -9.25
CA ARG A 102 -4.85 -29.62 -9.17
C ARG A 102 -5.82 -28.80 -8.32
N PHE A 103 -5.34 -28.16 -7.25
CA PHE A 103 -6.17 -27.29 -6.43
C PHE A 103 -6.64 -26.07 -7.22
N ILE A 104 -5.77 -25.42 -7.99
CA ILE A 104 -6.15 -24.29 -8.85
C ILE A 104 -7.15 -24.72 -9.92
N GLU A 105 -6.95 -25.89 -10.55
CA GLU A 105 -7.89 -26.41 -11.55
C GLU A 105 -9.26 -26.71 -10.93
N HIS A 106 -9.28 -27.32 -9.73
CA HIS A 106 -10.52 -27.50 -8.98
C HIS A 106 -11.25 -26.18 -8.71
N LEU A 107 -10.55 -25.11 -8.30
CA LEU A 107 -11.16 -23.78 -8.12
C LEU A 107 -11.71 -23.23 -9.43
N ARG A 108 -10.95 -23.40 -10.53
CA ARG A 108 -11.39 -22.99 -11.87
C ARG A 108 -12.70 -23.66 -12.26
N GLU A 109 -12.80 -24.98 -12.10
CA GLU A 109 -14.02 -25.74 -12.39
C GLU A 109 -15.17 -25.34 -11.46
N LYS A 110 -14.93 -25.33 -10.15
CA LYS A 110 -15.95 -25.02 -9.13
C LYS A 110 -16.62 -23.68 -9.33
N TYR A 111 -15.82 -22.66 -9.67
CA TYR A 111 -16.31 -21.29 -9.86
C TYR A 111 -16.49 -20.90 -11.34
N GLN A 112 -16.35 -21.86 -12.24
CA GLN A 112 -16.53 -21.68 -13.70
C GLN A 112 -15.71 -20.51 -14.25
N VAL A 113 -14.42 -20.39 -13.80
CA VAL A 113 -13.53 -19.30 -14.20
C VAL A 113 -13.01 -19.57 -15.61
N PRO A 114 -13.36 -18.74 -16.62
CA PRO A 114 -12.82 -18.90 -17.97
C PRO A 114 -11.31 -18.59 -18.00
N PRO A 115 -10.57 -19.04 -19.02
CA PRO A 115 -9.18 -18.62 -19.22
C PRO A 115 -9.06 -17.10 -19.38
N SER A 116 -7.95 -16.52 -18.87
CA SER A 116 -7.67 -15.11 -19.10
C SER A 116 -7.22 -14.87 -20.54
N THR A 117 -7.72 -13.81 -21.16
CA THR A 117 -7.29 -13.34 -22.49
C THR A 117 -6.41 -12.10 -22.40
N LYS A 118 -6.34 -11.47 -21.22
CA LYS A 118 -5.54 -10.26 -20.96
C LYS A 118 -4.21 -10.60 -20.31
N GLY A 119 -3.14 -10.03 -20.84
CA GLY A 119 -1.83 -10.13 -20.21
C GLY A 119 -1.85 -9.48 -18.81
N HIS A 120 -1.23 -10.16 -17.86
CA HIS A 120 -1.00 -9.64 -16.51
C HIS A 120 0.45 -9.94 -16.12
N LEU A 121 1.07 -9.03 -15.35
CA LEU A 121 2.48 -9.18 -14.95
C LEU A 121 2.79 -10.59 -14.42
N PHE A 122 1.95 -11.11 -13.52
CA PHE A 122 2.18 -12.41 -12.87
C PHE A 122 1.84 -13.63 -13.74
N VAL A 123 1.32 -13.45 -14.94
CA VAL A 123 1.09 -14.53 -15.91
C VAL A 123 2.35 -14.83 -16.71
N ASN A 124 3.17 -13.80 -16.97
CA ASN A 124 4.31 -13.89 -17.87
C ASN A 124 5.66 -13.61 -17.21
N HIS A 125 5.66 -13.04 -16.01
CA HIS A 125 6.86 -12.62 -15.31
C HIS A 125 6.92 -13.18 -13.90
N VAL A 126 8.13 -13.57 -13.48
CA VAL A 126 8.43 -13.99 -12.12
C VAL A 126 8.95 -12.80 -11.31
N ARG A 127 8.57 -12.71 -10.09
CA ARG A 127 9.13 -11.74 -9.14
C ARG A 127 10.57 -12.12 -8.76
N SER A 128 11.49 -11.87 -9.70
CA SER A 128 12.92 -12.17 -9.60
C SER A 128 13.73 -10.98 -9.09
N GLN A 129 14.99 -11.23 -8.69
CA GLN A 129 15.93 -10.14 -8.37
C GLN A 129 16.20 -9.25 -9.58
N GLU A 130 16.27 -9.85 -10.77
CA GLU A 130 16.45 -9.12 -12.03
C GLU A 130 15.32 -8.13 -12.27
N LEU A 131 14.06 -8.54 -12.13
CA LEU A 131 12.90 -7.67 -12.31
C LEU A 131 12.87 -6.55 -11.25
N PHE A 132 13.11 -6.88 -9.97
CA PHE A 132 13.13 -5.87 -8.90
C PHE A 132 14.25 -4.85 -9.08
N ALA A 133 15.44 -5.27 -9.53
CA ALA A 133 16.55 -4.36 -9.83
C ALA A 133 16.17 -3.41 -10.98
N ALA A 134 15.57 -3.92 -12.05
CA ALA A 134 15.14 -3.11 -13.18
C ALA A 134 14.01 -2.13 -12.79
N GLN A 135 13.06 -2.55 -11.94
CA GLN A 135 12.04 -1.66 -11.40
C GLN A 135 12.65 -0.56 -10.53
N ALA A 136 13.61 -0.88 -9.64
CA ALA A 136 14.30 0.10 -8.81
C ALA A 136 15.04 1.14 -9.67
N ASP A 137 15.74 0.69 -10.70
CA ASP A 137 16.41 1.56 -11.68
C ASP A 137 15.42 2.49 -12.40
N ALA A 138 14.25 1.98 -12.76
CA ALA A 138 13.20 2.77 -13.38
C ALA A 138 12.66 3.84 -12.43
N VAL A 139 12.40 3.51 -11.14
CA VAL A 139 11.98 4.48 -10.13
C VAL A 139 13.04 5.56 -9.93
N ILE A 140 14.31 5.20 -9.83
CA ILE A 140 15.41 6.17 -9.65
C ILE A 140 15.47 7.12 -10.86
N ARG A 141 15.36 6.62 -12.08
CA ARG A 141 15.40 7.42 -13.33
C ARG A 141 14.11 8.20 -13.60
N SER A 142 13.00 7.84 -12.95
CA SER A 142 11.68 8.43 -13.20
C SER A 142 11.59 9.91 -12.82
N GLY A 143 12.47 10.38 -11.90
CA GLY A 143 12.41 11.73 -11.34
C GLY A 143 11.24 11.94 -10.36
N ALA A 144 10.65 10.87 -9.80
CA ALA A 144 9.73 10.99 -8.69
C ALA A 144 10.42 11.63 -7.47
N ASN A 145 9.68 12.39 -6.67
CA ASN A 145 10.25 13.10 -5.53
C ASN A 145 10.59 12.17 -4.34
N LEU A 146 9.87 11.04 -4.24
CA LEU A 146 10.03 10.07 -3.17
C LEU A 146 10.04 8.65 -3.73
N PHE A 147 10.96 7.84 -3.22
CA PHE A 147 11.03 6.40 -3.47
C PHE A 147 10.67 5.63 -2.19
N ALA A 148 9.49 5.01 -2.18
CA ALA A 148 9.05 4.15 -1.10
C ALA A 148 9.40 2.68 -1.41
N MET A 149 9.91 1.98 -0.40
CA MET A 149 10.35 0.59 -0.48
C MET A 149 9.62 -0.25 0.58
N ALA A 150 9.10 -1.40 0.17
CA ALA A 150 8.47 -2.35 1.07
C ALA A 150 9.10 -3.75 0.97
N VAL A 151 8.95 -4.55 2.02
CA VAL A 151 9.43 -5.95 2.14
C VAL A 151 10.97 -6.07 2.21
N GLY A 152 11.71 -5.08 1.78
CA GLY A 152 13.17 -4.97 1.87
C GLY A 152 13.62 -3.54 1.61
N THR A 153 14.85 -3.22 2.05
CA THR A 153 15.45 -1.88 1.92
C THR A 153 16.94 -2.04 1.64
N PRO A 154 17.33 -2.36 0.39
CA PRO A 154 18.73 -2.51 0.01
C PRO A 154 19.48 -1.17 0.16
N ALA A 155 20.60 -1.17 0.87
CA ALA A 155 21.35 0.06 1.16
C ALA A 155 21.94 0.73 -0.09
N ASP A 156 22.30 -0.06 -1.11
CA ASP A 156 22.78 0.43 -2.39
C ASP A 156 21.67 1.17 -3.17
N VAL A 157 20.44 0.64 -3.15
CA VAL A 157 19.27 1.30 -3.76
C VAL A 157 18.96 2.61 -3.06
N VAL A 158 18.99 2.62 -1.71
CA VAL A 158 18.82 3.85 -0.90
C VAL A 158 19.86 4.89 -1.27
N ALA A 159 21.15 4.50 -1.33
CA ALA A 159 22.23 5.42 -1.66
C ALA A 159 22.07 6.02 -3.07
N ARG A 160 21.69 5.20 -4.06
CA ARG A 160 21.48 5.63 -5.45
C ARG A 160 20.26 6.55 -5.59
N ALA A 161 19.16 6.23 -4.92
CA ALA A 161 17.96 7.08 -4.92
C ALA A 161 18.24 8.46 -4.31
N ARG A 162 18.95 8.49 -3.17
CA ARG A 162 19.38 9.76 -2.53
C ARG A 162 20.36 10.56 -3.42
N ALA A 163 21.28 9.90 -4.08
CA ALA A 163 22.19 10.55 -5.04
C ALA A 163 21.43 11.14 -6.24
N ALA A 164 20.28 10.58 -6.61
CA ALA A 164 19.37 11.11 -7.61
C ALA A 164 18.43 12.23 -7.09
N GLY A 165 18.59 12.65 -5.82
CA GLY A 165 17.78 13.70 -5.19
C GLY A 165 16.40 13.25 -4.68
N GLN A 166 16.14 11.95 -4.64
CA GLN A 166 14.87 11.41 -4.12
C GLN A 166 14.91 11.28 -2.59
N VAL A 167 13.81 11.58 -1.94
CA VAL A 167 13.59 11.20 -0.54
C VAL A 167 13.32 9.70 -0.48
N THR A 168 14.01 8.98 0.41
CA THR A 168 13.85 7.53 0.56
C THR A 168 13.01 7.19 1.77
N LEU A 169 12.06 6.27 1.58
CA LEU A 169 11.11 5.83 2.59
C LEU A 169 11.05 4.31 2.62
N SER A 170 10.96 3.71 3.82
CA SER A 170 10.78 2.27 3.95
C SER A 170 9.62 1.92 4.87
N LEU A 171 8.80 0.94 4.44
CA LEU A 171 7.70 0.39 5.23
C LEU A 171 8.18 -0.81 6.05
N ILE A 172 7.90 -0.77 7.36
CA ILE A 172 8.24 -1.85 8.30
C ILE A 172 7.03 -2.25 9.13
N GLY A 173 6.86 -3.56 9.35
CA GLY A 173 5.75 -4.13 10.14
C GLY A 173 6.18 -4.68 11.51
N SER A 174 7.41 -4.39 11.96
CA SER A 174 7.92 -4.86 13.24
C SER A 174 9.05 -3.94 13.76
N PRO A 175 9.13 -3.69 15.08
CA PRO A 175 10.24 -2.92 15.67
C PRO A 175 11.61 -3.54 15.37
N ARG A 176 11.70 -4.87 15.27
CA ARG A 176 12.94 -5.58 14.90
C ARG A 176 13.49 -5.19 13.52
N HIS A 177 12.64 -4.71 12.63
CA HIS A 177 13.08 -4.26 11.30
C HIS A 177 13.63 -2.83 11.33
N ALA A 178 13.25 -2.01 12.32
CA ALA A 178 13.65 -0.61 12.39
C ALA A 178 15.19 -0.44 12.39
N THR A 179 15.91 -1.14 13.24
CA THR A 179 17.38 -1.04 13.34
C THR A 179 18.06 -1.32 12.01
N ARG A 180 17.69 -2.42 11.34
CA ARG A 180 18.26 -2.78 10.03
C ARG A 180 17.93 -1.76 8.95
N THR A 181 16.68 -1.28 8.94
CA THR A 181 16.21 -0.32 7.94
C THR A 181 16.86 1.05 8.15
N LEU A 182 17.01 1.50 9.39
CA LEU A 182 17.74 2.73 9.71
C LEU A 182 19.21 2.65 9.27
N ALA A 183 19.84 1.49 9.46
CA ALA A 183 21.22 1.27 9.01
C ALA A 183 21.41 1.36 7.49
N SER A 184 20.34 1.21 6.68
CA SER A 184 20.41 1.44 5.23
C SER A 184 20.43 2.92 4.84
N GLY A 185 20.21 3.84 5.79
CA GLY A 185 20.29 5.29 5.57
C GLY A 185 19.03 5.91 4.95
N VAL A 186 17.86 5.29 5.13
CA VAL A 186 16.57 5.86 4.67
C VAL A 186 16.27 7.18 5.37
N ASP A 187 15.57 8.06 4.65
CA ASP A 187 15.17 9.37 5.16
C ASP A 187 13.92 9.33 6.03
N LEU A 188 13.02 8.36 5.80
CA LEU A 188 11.71 8.21 6.46
C LEU A 188 11.40 6.75 6.73
N LEU A 189 10.67 6.48 7.82
CA LEU A 189 10.09 5.17 8.13
C LEU A 189 8.56 5.23 8.12
N VAL A 190 7.92 4.19 7.59
CA VAL A 190 6.50 3.92 7.81
C VAL A 190 6.37 2.75 8.76
N ALA A 191 5.80 2.99 9.94
CA ALA A 191 5.42 1.96 10.90
C ALA A 191 4.03 1.42 10.56
N GLN A 192 3.99 0.31 9.81
CA GLN A 192 2.75 -0.27 9.31
C GLN A 192 2.27 -1.40 10.22
N GLY A 193 1.25 -1.14 11.01
CA GLY A 193 0.69 -2.09 11.96
C GLY A 193 -0.14 -3.20 11.34
N TYR A 194 -0.46 -4.21 12.15
CA TYR A 194 -1.26 -5.39 11.80
C TYR A 194 -2.64 -5.05 11.22
N ASP A 195 -3.18 -3.88 11.55
CA ASP A 195 -4.50 -3.39 11.11
C ASP A 195 -4.52 -2.99 9.62
N ALA A 196 -3.34 -2.90 9.00
CA ALA A 196 -3.20 -2.51 7.60
C ALA A 196 -3.74 -3.56 6.63
N GLY A 197 -4.17 -3.12 5.45
CA GLY A 197 -4.36 -3.97 4.28
C GLY A 197 -3.04 -4.33 3.63
N ALA A 198 -3.06 -5.27 2.69
CA ALA A 198 -1.89 -5.79 2.00
C ALA A 198 -0.88 -6.47 2.95
N HIS A 199 0.40 -6.52 2.59
CA HIS A 199 1.42 -7.18 3.42
C HIS A 199 1.58 -6.49 4.76
N THR A 200 1.44 -7.24 5.85
CA THR A 200 1.50 -6.71 7.22
C THR A 200 2.27 -7.63 8.15
N GLY A 201 2.80 -7.04 9.22
CA GLY A 201 3.40 -7.76 10.36
C GLY A 201 2.34 -8.29 11.32
N THR A 202 2.73 -8.53 12.56
CA THR A 202 1.86 -9.09 13.62
C THR A 202 1.62 -8.11 14.77
N VAL A 203 2.22 -6.93 14.74
CA VAL A 203 2.10 -5.92 15.81
C VAL A 203 1.06 -4.88 15.41
N GLY A 204 0.05 -4.67 16.25
CA GLY A 204 -1.00 -3.67 16.03
C GLY A 204 -0.44 -2.24 15.98
N THR A 205 -1.10 -1.36 15.23
CA THR A 205 -0.62 0.00 14.94
C THR A 205 -0.34 0.81 16.22
N LEU A 206 -1.25 0.77 17.19
CA LEU A 206 -1.12 1.51 18.45
C LEU A 206 0.11 1.07 19.27
N SER A 207 0.53 -0.18 19.15
CA SER A 207 1.72 -0.73 19.84
C SER A 207 2.99 -0.56 19.01
N LEU A 208 2.89 -0.61 17.67
CA LEU A 208 4.04 -0.55 16.78
C LEU A 208 4.62 0.86 16.69
N VAL A 209 3.75 1.85 16.48
CA VAL A 209 4.18 3.23 16.19
C VAL A 209 5.11 3.80 17.26
N PRO A 210 4.77 3.81 18.56
CA PRO A 210 5.66 4.40 19.57
C PRO A 210 6.99 3.64 19.68
N GLN A 211 7.00 2.32 19.55
CA GLN A 211 8.25 1.54 19.58
C GLN A 211 9.18 1.89 18.41
N VAL A 212 8.62 2.14 17.22
CA VAL A 212 9.41 2.56 16.06
C VAL A 212 9.89 4.00 16.23
N VAL A 213 9.06 4.90 16.74
CA VAL A 213 9.43 6.29 17.06
C VAL A 213 10.61 6.34 18.01
N ASP A 214 10.56 5.57 19.10
CA ASP A 214 11.64 5.52 20.09
C ASP A 214 12.97 5.02 19.50
N GLN A 215 12.92 4.11 18.52
CA GLN A 215 14.11 3.57 17.85
C GLN A 215 14.62 4.46 16.72
N ALA A 216 13.73 5.23 16.09
CA ALA A 216 14.04 6.03 14.89
C ALA A 216 14.93 7.24 15.19
N GLY A 217 15.00 7.72 16.43
CA GLY A 217 15.77 8.90 16.81
C GLY A 217 15.32 10.14 16.04
N SER A 218 16.19 10.67 15.18
CA SER A 218 15.87 11.84 14.36
C SER A 218 15.18 11.54 13.04
N VAL A 219 15.05 10.26 12.65
CA VAL A 219 14.36 9.87 11.41
C VAL A 219 12.85 9.96 11.60
N PRO A 220 12.13 10.75 10.80
CA PRO A 220 10.68 10.88 10.94
C PRO A 220 9.96 9.55 10.70
N VAL A 221 8.96 9.26 11.54
CA VAL A 221 8.10 8.07 11.45
C VAL A 221 6.71 8.49 10.98
N ILE A 222 6.18 7.75 10.04
CA ILE A 222 4.82 7.87 9.51
C ILE A 222 4.03 6.65 9.99
N ALA A 223 2.87 6.85 10.61
CA ALA A 223 2.02 5.76 11.10
C ALA A 223 1.14 5.21 9.98
N ALA A 224 1.05 3.89 9.86
CA ALA A 224 0.20 3.21 8.89
C ALA A 224 -0.56 2.03 9.51
N GLY A 225 -1.74 1.72 8.94
CA GLY A 225 -2.58 0.61 9.36
C GLY A 225 -3.75 1.06 10.22
N GLY A 226 -4.97 0.77 9.75
CA GLY A 226 -6.20 1.06 10.46
C GLY A 226 -6.62 2.54 10.47
N ILE A 227 -5.90 3.45 9.82
CA ILE A 227 -6.13 4.90 9.86
C ILE A 227 -7.09 5.31 8.73
N ALA A 228 -8.24 5.89 9.10
CA ALA A 228 -9.29 6.34 8.19
C ALA A 228 -10.08 7.57 8.67
N THR A 229 -9.78 8.07 9.86
CA THR A 229 -10.47 9.21 10.48
C THR A 229 -9.47 10.20 11.05
N GLY A 230 -9.88 11.47 11.20
CA GLY A 230 -9.05 12.49 11.83
C GLY A 230 -8.70 12.19 13.29
N ARG A 231 -9.57 11.49 14.00
CA ARG A 231 -9.26 11.03 15.38
C ARG A 231 -8.07 10.08 15.42
N GLN A 232 -7.97 9.18 14.43
CA GLN A 232 -6.85 8.26 14.32
C GLN A 232 -5.58 8.97 13.88
N ILE A 233 -5.69 10.00 13.03
CA ILE A 233 -4.56 10.88 12.68
C ILE A 233 -4.03 11.59 13.92
N ALA A 234 -4.92 12.23 14.72
CA ALA A 234 -4.52 12.88 15.96
C ALA A 234 -3.86 11.91 16.96
N ALA A 235 -4.39 10.68 17.07
CA ALA A 235 -3.78 9.64 17.91
C ALA A 235 -2.39 9.24 17.41
N ALA A 236 -2.20 9.08 16.10
CA ALA A 236 -0.90 8.76 15.51
C ALA A 236 0.14 9.86 15.77
N LEU A 237 -0.25 11.13 15.66
CA LEU A 237 0.60 12.26 16.01
C LEU A 237 0.95 12.28 17.51
N ALA A 238 -0.01 11.95 18.40
CA ALA A 238 0.22 11.85 19.83
C ALA A 238 1.17 10.69 20.20
N LEU A 239 1.26 9.64 19.38
CA LEU A 239 2.22 8.55 19.52
C LEU A 239 3.64 8.92 19.00
N GLY A 240 3.85 10.14 18.53
CA GLY A 240 5.13 10.65 18.04
C GLY A 240 5.34 10.51 16.54
N ALA A 241 4.37 10.00 15.78
CA ALA A 241 4.45 10.00 14.32
C ALA A 241 4.42 11.44 13.77
N GLN A 242 5.12 11.69 12.66
CA GLN A 242 5.10 12.97 11.98
C GLN A 242 4.14 13.03 10.77
N GLY A 243 3.43 11.94 10.51
CA GLY A 243 2.42 11.83 9.48
C GLY A 243 1.73 10.50 9.51
N VAL A 244 0.78 10.32 8.63
CA VAL A 244 0.01 9.08 8.48
C VAL A 244 0.05 8.59 7.02
N TRP A 245 0.06 7.26 6.85
CA TRP A 245 0.00 6.58 5.56
C TRP A 245 -1.30 5.80 5.48
N THR A 246 -2.13 6.13 4.52
CA THR A 246 -3.49 5.61 4.37
C THR A 246 -3.65 4.92 3.01
N GLY A 247 -4.36 3.78 2.98
CA GLY A 247 -4.58 3.00 1.75
C GLY A 247 -6.06 2.71 1.52
N THR A 248 -6.69 1.94 2.41
CA THR A 248 -8.04 1.39 2.26
C THR A 248 -9.12 2.42 1.92
N ILE A 249 -9.04 3.62 2.50
CA ILE A 249 -10.02 4.68 2.29
C ILE A 249 -10.04 5.22 0.85
N TRP A 250 -8.97 5.00 0.10
CA TRP A 250 -8.88 5.45 -1.29
C TRP A 250 -9.50 4.47 -2.29
N LEU A 251 -9.74 3.21 -1.87
CA LEU A 251 -10.30 2.16 -2.74
C LEU A 251 -11.74 2.46 -3.19
N ALA A 252 -12.50 3.23 -2.42
CA ALA A 252 -13.85 3.65 -2.76
C ALA A 252 -13.92 5.16 -3.07
N THR A 253 -12.94 5.68 -3.80
CA THR A 253 -12.99 7.04 -4.33
C THR A 253 -13.34 7.06 -5.81
N GLN A 254 -13.94 8.15 -6.27
CA GLN A 254 -14.33 8.34 -7.68
C GLN A 254 -13.13 8.27 -8.62
N GLU A 255 -11.96 8.65 -8.12
CA GLU A 255 -10.69 8.65 -8.84
C GLU A 255 -10.06 7.25 -8.91
N HIS A 256 -10.53 6.28 -8.13
CA HIS A 256 -10.00 4.92 -8.14
C HIS A 256 -10.87 4.02 -9.04
N ALA A 257 -10.31 3.59 -10.17
CA ALA A 257 -11.01 2.72 -11.14
C ALA A 257 -11.10 1.25 -10.66
N VAL A 258 -11.66 1.04 -9.47
CA VAL A 258 -11.94 -0.30 -8.93
C VAL A 258 -13.27 -0.83 -9.49
N ASP A 259 -13.34 -2.13 -9.76
CA ASP A 259 -14.59 -2.76 -10.19
C ASP A 259 -15.70 -2.52 -9.16
N LYS A 260 -16.91 -2.23 -9.68
CA LYS A 260 -18.08 -1.95 -8.83
C LYS A 260 -18.38 -3.09 -7.83
N LEU A 261 -18.17 -4.34 -8.21
CA LEU A 261 -18.38 -5.48 -7.28
C LEU A 261 -17.42 -5.41 -6.08
N ILE A 262 -16.18 -5.00 -6.30
CA ILE A 262 -15.20 -4.79 -5.22
C ILE A 262 -15.60 -3.59 -4.38
N THR A 263 -16.00 -2.48 -5.01
CA THR A 263 -16.43 -1.27 -4.30
C THR A 263 -17.67 -1.52 -3.44
N ASP A 264 -18.68 -2.22 -3.97
CA ASP A 264 -19.86 -2.60 -3.21
C ASP A 264 -19.51 -3.49 -2.00
N HIS A 265 -18.58 -4.44 -2.19
CA HIS A 265 -18.11 -5.28 -1.09
C HIS A 265 -17.35 -4.46 -0.02
N LEU A 266 -16.48 -3.52 -0.43
CA LEU A 266 -15.79 -2.61 0.49
C LEU A 266 -16.76 -1.79 1.34
N ILE A 267 -17.82 -1.23 0.72
CA ILE A 267 -18.84 -0.41 1.40
C ILE A 267 -19.66 -1.24 2.40
N ALA A 268 -19.94 -2.50 2.06
CA ALA A 268 -20.69 -3.40 2.92
C ALA A 268 -19.87 -3.98 4.08
N ALA A 269 -18.53 -4.03 3.94
CA ALA A 269 -17.65 -4.70 4.89
C ALA A 269 -17.46 -3.93 6.20
N GLY A 270 -17.36 -4.67 7.31
CA GLY A 270 -16.85 -4.21 8.59
C GLY A 270 -15.38 -4.59 8.80
N SER A 271 -14.81 -4.15 9.92
CA SER A 271 -13.41 -4.49 10.27
C SER A 271 -13.19 -6.01 10.38
N GLU A 272 -14.22 -6.76 10.78
CA GLU A 272 -14.18 -8.20 11.00
C GLU A 272 -14.25 -9.00 9.69
N ASP A 273 -14.64 -8.36 8.59
CA ASP A 273 -14.72 -8.98 7.26
C ASP A 273 -13.38 -8.97 6.52
N THR A 274 -12.30 -8.64 7.22
CA THR A 274 -10.94 -8.77 6.70
C THR A 274 -10.22 -9.97 7.30
N VAL A 275 -9.46 -10.70 6.48
CA VAL A 275 -8.70 -11.89 6.89
C VAL A 275 -7.22 -11.76 6.53
N ILE A 276 -6.37 -12.44 7.32
CA ILE A 276 -4.97 -12.64 6.95
C ILE A 276 -4.85 -13.91 6.14
N SER A 277 -4.28 -13.80 4.95
CA SER A 277 -4.05 -14.92 4.04
C SER A 277 -2.64 -14.89 3.44
N ARG A 278 -2.19 -16.03 2.95
CA ARG A 278 -0.96 -16.15 2.12
C ARG A 278 -1.29 -16.54 0.68
N SER A 279 -2.55 -16.68 0.38
CA SER A 279 -3.06 -17.22 -0.88
C SER A 279 -2.65 -16.42 -2.14
N TRP A 280 -2.25 -15.16 -1.99
CA TRP A 280 -1.82 -14.33 -3.10
C TRP A 280 -0.32 -14.38 -3.37
N SER A 281 0.51 -14.15 -2.35
CA SER A 281 1.94 -13.93 -2.54
C SER A 281 2.84 -14.89 -1.77
N GLY A 282 2.25 -15.80 -0.99
CA GLY A 282 3.00 -16.65 -0.06
C GLY A 282 3.47 -15.94 1.20
N LYS A 283 3.30 -14.62 1.29
CA LYS A 283 3.53 -13.79 2.49
C LYS A 283 2.19 -13.40 3.14
N THR A 284 2.21 -13.15 4.44
CA THR A 284 1.02 -12.67 5.16
C THR A 284 0.52 -11.36 4.57
N LEU A 285 -0.76 -11.34 4.22
CA LEU A 285 -1.44 -10.22 3.59
C LEU A 285 -2.86 -10.13 4.15
N ARG A 286 -3.31 -8.93 4.51
CA ARG A 286 -4.70 -8.69 4.88
C ARG A 286 -5.52 -8.30 3.66
N MET A 287 -6.66 -8.95 3.52
CA MET A 287 -7.58 -8.76 2.40
C MET A 287 -9.04 -8.86 2.86
N LEU A 288 -9.97 -8.40 2.05
CA LEU A 288 -11.39 -8.72 2.23
C LEU A 288 -11.60 -10.23 2.17
N ARG A 289 -12.42 -10.74 3.08
CA ARG A 289 -12.83 -12.15 3.09
C ARG A 289 -13.72 -12.43 1.88
N THR A 290 -13.36 -13.45 1.12
CA THR A 290 -14.12 -13.92 -0.05
C THR A 290 -14.01 -15.42 -0.14
N ALA A 291 -14.75 -16.05 -1.06
CA ALA A 291 -14.60 -17.49 -1.31
C ALA A 291 -13.14 -17.86 -1.64
N TRP A 292 -12.35 -16.96 -2.27
CA TRP A 292 -10.92 -17.19 -2.49
C TRP A 292 -10.16 -17.46 -1.19
N SER A 293 -10.33 -16.63 -0.19
CA SER A 293 -9.65 -16.79 1.11
C SER A 293 -10.17 -17.99 1.89
N ASP A 294 -11.45 -18.28 1.77
CA ASP A 294 -12.10 -19.41 2.45
C ASP A 294 -11.64 -20.74 1.87
N GLU A 295 -11.55 -20.86 0.53
CA GLU A 295 -11.01 -22.07 -0.14
C GLU A 295 -9.57 -22.38 0.28
N TRP A 296 -8.71 -21.36 0.34
CA TRP A 296 -7.31 -21.53 0.78
C TRP A 296 -7.17 -21.83 2.27
N SER A 297 -8.23 -21.61 3.06
CA SER A 297 -8.27 -21.90 4.50
C SER A 297 -9.05 -23.18 4.81
N ALA A 298 -9.65 -23.81 3.81
CA ALA A 298 -10.47 -25.00 3.98
C ALA A 298 -9.62 -26.24 4.34
N PRO A 299 -10.17 -27.19 5.12
CA PRO A 299 -9.50 -28.47 5.35
C PRO A 299 -9.16 -29.17 4.02
N GLY A 300 -7.90 -29.60 3.86
CA GLY A 300 -7.43 -30.25 2.64
C GLY A 300 -6.91 -29.30 1.54
N ALA A 301 -7.01 -28.00 1.72
CA ALA A 301 -6.30 -27.05 0.85
C ALA A 301 -4.78 -27.18 1.03
N PRO A 302 -3.98 -27.12 -0.06
CA PRO A 302 -2.54 -27.15 0.08
C PRO A 302 -2.03 -25.88 0.77
N PRO A 303 -0.92 -25.94 1.53
CA PRO A 303 -0.35 -24.74 2.12
C PRO A 303 0.14 -23.78 1.03
N ALA A 304 -0.06 -22.47 1.22
CA ALA A 304 0.43 -21.49 0.26
C ALA A 304 1.95 -21.61 0.06
N LEU A 305 2.39 -21.58 -1.19
CA LEU A 305 3.79 -21.64 -1.58
C LEU A 305 4.53 -20.36 -1.14
N LYS A 306 5.86 -20.44 -1.08
CA LYS A 306 6.68 -19.24 -0.85
C LYS A 306 6.71 -18.36 -2.11
N MET A 307 6.88 -17.05 -1.93
CA MET A 307 7.18 -16.15 -3.04
C MET A 307 8.50 -16.55 -3.73
N PRO A 308 8.57 -16.56 -5.08
CA PRO A 308 7.56 -16.07 -6.02
C PRO A 308 6.53 -17.12 -6.47
N TYR A 309 6.71 -18.40 -6.14
CA TYR A 309 5.94 -19.53 -6.66
C TYR A 309 4.42 -19.43 -6.42
N GLN A 310 4.01 -18.84 -5.29
CA GLN A 310 2.58 -18.62 -5.05
C GLN A 310 1.98 -17.67 -6.10
N GLN A 311 2.67 -16.60 -6.44
CA GLN A 311 2.18 -15.65 -7.44
C GLN A 311 2.20 -16.22 -8.87
N VAL A 312 3.18 -17.06 -9.17
CA VAL A 312 3.23 -17.82 -10.44
C VAL A 312 2.03 -18.76 -10.52
N LEU A 313 1.75 -19.53 -9.45
CA LEU A 313 0.63 -20.47 -9.38
C LEU A 313 -0.72 -19.78 -9.59
N VAL A 314 -0.96 -18.64 -8.93
CA VAL A 314 -2.29 -18.01 -8.90
C VAL A 314 -2.45 -16.88 -9.91
N GLY A 315 -1.39 -16.48 -10.60
CA GLY A 315 -1.38 -15.29 -11.45
C GLY A 315 -2.42 -15.34 -12.56
N GLU A 316 -2.50 -16.46 -13.28
CA GLU A 316 -3.43 -16.63 -14.39
C GLU A 316 -4.89 -16.68 -13.92
N ILE A 317 -5.21 -17.50 -12.90
CA ILE A 317 -6.59 -17.57 -12.41
C ILE A 317 -7.05 -16.23 -11.81
N MET A 318 -6.17 -15.46 -11.17
CA MET A 318 -6.52 -14.14 -10.66
C MET A 318 -6.73 -13.11 -11.77
N ALA A 319 -5.94 -13.17 -12.86
CA ALA A 319 -6.17 -12.37 -14.04
C ALA A 319 -7.56 -12.69 -14.65
N ALA A 320 -7.88 -13.98 -14.79
CA ALA A 320 -9.16 -14.46 -15.30
C ALA A 320 -10.33 -14.02 -14.41
N VAL A 321 -10.21 -14.18 -13.08
CA VAL A 321 -11.23 -13.75 -12.10
C VAL A 321 -11.55 -12.26 -12.24
N ARG A 322 -10.51 -11.40 -12.39
CA ARG A 322 -10.71 -9.95 -12.57
C ARG A 322 -11.30 -9.64 -13.95
N GLU A 323 -10.79 -10.27 -15.02
CA GLU A 323 -11.27 -10.06 -16.39
C GLU A 323 -12.75 -10.43 -16.56
N HIS A 324 -13.13 -11.60 -16.06
CA HIS A 324 -14.50 -12.13 -16.19
C HIS A 324 -15.41 -11.77 -15.00
N ARG A 325 -14.92 -10.97 -14.05
CA ARG A 325 -15.67 -10.47 -12.89
C ARG A 325 -16.34 -11.60 -12.08
N VAL A 326 -15.56 -12.65 -11.78
CA VAL A 326 -16.06 -13.80 -11.01
C VAL A 326 -16.26 -13.38 -9.55
N ALA A 327 -17.41 -12.83 -9.24
CA ALA A 327 -17.74 -12.14 -7.98
C ALA A 327 -17.33 -12.90 -6.70
N PRO A 328 -17.56 -14.22 -6.54
CA PRO A 328 -17.18 -14.92 -5.31
C PRO A 328 -15.67 -14.94 -5.03
N LEU A 329 -14.85 -14.83 -6.08
CA LEU A 329 -13.39 -14.88 -5.97
C LEU A 329 -12.72 -13.50 -6.03
N LEU A 330 -13.48 -12.45 -6.37
CA LEU A 330 -12.96 -11.08 -6.42
C LEU A 330 -12.63 -10.58 -5.01
N TRP A 331 -11.36 -10.35 -4.75
CA TRP A 331 -10.87 -9.80 -3.50
C TRP A 331 -10.05 -8.53 -3.72
N GLU A 332 -9.91 -7.74 -2.67
CA GLU A 332 -9.03 -6.57 -2.64
C GLU A 332 -8.27 -6.51 -1.31
N ALA A 333 -7.06 -5.95 -1.36
CA ALA A 333 -6.26 -5.72 -0.17
C ALA A 333 -6.84 -4.56 0.64
N ALA A 334 -7.51 -4.87 1.74
CA ALA A 334 -8.13 -3.87 2.60
C ALA A 334 -7.77 -4.11 4.07
N GLY A 335 -7.49 -3.03 4.80
CA GLY A 335 -7.24 -3.06 6.24
C GLY A 335 -8.53 -3.00 7.05
N GLN A 336 -8.41 -3.11 8.38
CA GLN A 336 -9.54 -3.03 9.30
C GLN A 336 -10.24 -1.66 9.29
N SER A 337 -9.60 -0.65 8.72
CA SER A 337 -10.22 0.66 8.44
C SER A 337 -11.31 0.62 7.36
N VAL A 338 -11.54 -0.51 6.69
CA VAL A 338 -12.65 -0.69 5.74
C VAL A 338 -14.00 -0.33 6.37
N ALA A 339 -14.16 -0.56 7.67
CA ALA A 339 -15.35 -0.16 8.42
C ALA A 339 -15.74 1.32 8.31
N TYR A 340 -14.82 2.19 7.90
CA TYR A 340 -15.06 3.63 7.68
C TYR A 340 -15.31 3.98 6.20
N VAL A 341 -15.28 3.00 5.30
CA VAL A 341 -15.66 3.14 3.89
C VAL A 341 -17.15 2.85 3.78
N ARG A 342 -17.99 3.88 3.66
CA ARG A 342 -19.44 3.73 3.70
C ARG A 342 -20.13 4.16 2.40
N GLU A 343 -19.44 4.90 1.57
CA GLU A 343 -19.92 5.42 0.29
C GLU A 343 -18.75 5.72 -0.64
N ILE A 344 -19.04 5.93 -1.91
CA ILE A 344 -18.08 6.45 -2.88
C ILE A 344 -17.98 7.96 -2.70
N SER A 345 -16.81 8.48 -2.39
CA SER A 345 -16.52 9.91 -2.26
C SER A 345 -15.41 10.34 -3.23
N SER A 346 -15.22 11.64 -3.44
CA SER A 346 -14.00 12.09 -4.12
C SER A 346 -12.80 12.12 -3.16
N VAL A 347 -11.59 12.07 -3.71
CA VAL A 347 -10.35 12.26 -2.92
C VAL A 347 -10.38 13.60 -2.21
N GLU A 348 -10.85 14.66 -2.87
CA GLU A 348 -10.97 15.99 -2.26
C GLU A 348 -11.90 15.99 -1.03
N GLN A 349 -13.07 15.35 -1.14
CA GLN A 349 -14.01 15.22 -0.03
C GLN A 349 -13.40 14.43 1.13
N THR A 350 -12.73 13.32 0.82
CA THR A 350 -12.05 12.50 1.82
C THR A 350 -10.93 13.26 2.54
N MET A 351 -10.07 13.98 1.80
CA MET A 351 -9.01 14.81 2.37
C MET A 351 -9.57 15.91 3.26
N ARG A 352 -10.61 16.61 2.80
CA ARG A 352 -11.28 17.66 3.58
C ARG A 352 -11.83 17.10 4.90
N ARG A 353 -12.54 15.99 4.87
CA ARG A 353 -13.07 15.31 6.05
C ARG A 353 -11.95 14.93 7.03
N LEU A 354 -10.88 14.32 6.54
CA LEU A 354 -9.73 13.95 7.39
C LEU A 354 -9.09 15.16 8.06
N ILE A 355 -8.95 16.26 7.34
CA ILE A 355 -8.38 17.52 7.86
C ILE A 355 -9.30 18.09 8.95
N GLU A 356 -10.59 18.24 8.67
CA GLU A 356 -11.57 18.82 9.61
C GLU A 356 -11.70 17.97 10.88
N GLU A 357 -11.83 16.66 10.74
CA GLU A 357 -11.87 15.74 11.89
C GLU A 357 -10.58 15.75 12.73
N THR A 358 -9.42 15.94 12.10
CA THR A 358 -8.13 16.03 12.80
C THR A 358 -8.05 17.31 13.62
N GLU A 359 -8.42 18.45 13.01
CA GLU A 359 -8.46 19.75 13.70
C GLU A 359 -9.41 19.71 14.92
N GLU A 360 -10.59 19.11 14.73
CA GLU A 360 -11.56 18.91 15.83
C GLU A 360 -10.99 18.02 16.95
N ALA A 361 -10.37 16.90 16.58
CA ALA A 361 -9.79 15.99 17.57
C ALA A 361 -8.65 16.64 18.37
N LEU A 362 -7.76 17.39 17.72
CA LEU A 362 -6.68 18.13 18.38
C LEU A 362 -7.22 19.25 19.25
N GLY A 363 -8.24 19.98 18.82
CA GLY A 363 -8.92 21.01 19.60
C GLY A 363 -9.54 20.43 20.88
N ARG A 364 -10.20 19.26 20.78
CA ARG A 364 -10.75 18.56 21.95
C ARG A 364 -9.66 18.11 22.93
N LEU A 365 -8.54 17.57 22.44
CA LEU A 365 -7.42 17.16 23.29
C LEU A 365 -6.76 18.34 23.99
N SER A 366 -6.60 19.49 23.33
CA SER A 366 -6.04 20.70 23.93
C SER A 366 -6.93 21.30 25.01
N GLY A 367 -8.24 21.04 25.00
CA GLY A 367 -9.20 21.44 26.01
C GLY A 367 -9.23 20.57 27.28
N LEU A 368 -8.48 19.47 27.33
CA LEU A 368 -8.40 18.63 28.53
C LEU A 368 -7.69 19.38 29.64
N LYS A 369 -8.37 19.53 30.78
CA LYS A 369 -7.82 20.20 31.98
C LYS A 369 -6.79 19.27 32.65
N LYS A 370 -5.65 19.81 33.04
CA LYS A 370 -4.78 19.14 34.02
C LYS A 370 -5.50 19.13 35.37
N TYR A 371 -5.87 17.95 35.86
CA TYR A 371 -6.27 17.80 37.24
C TYR A 371 -5.02 17.98 38.12
N LYS A 372 -5.13 18.94 39.07
CA LYS A 372 -4.08 19.18 40.07
C LYS A 372 -4.15 18.12 41.16
#